data_9dd04cd15166aace68057e752e544c36
#
_entry.id   9dd04cd15166aace68057e752e544c36
#
_cell.length_a   1.000
_cell.length_b   1.000
_cell.length_c   1.000
_cell.angle_alpha   90.00
_cell.angle_beta   90.00
_cell.angle_gamma   90.00
#
_symmetry.space_group_name_H-M   'P 1'
#
loop_
_entity.id
_entity.type
_entity.pdbx_description
1 polymer ?
#
loop_
_entity_poly.entity_id
_entity_poly.type
_entity_poly.pdbx_seq_one_letter_code
_entity_poly.pdbx_strand_id
1 'polypeptide(L)'
;HEGNLSAVTESMQHLHTSAGTAYPAAPVMSTDSFHWTPEALCDLRLELEKLIVFDFLMRNTDRGLDNFKIKCNPKPAPGERYVKIGAIDNSLSFPHQHPQGLRDYPYGWLFLPASLIGQPFSDQTRATFLPKLTDPVWWAGTIEGLRRIFSQDVHFHERQFQNQMDLLLSLIHI
;
A
#
# COMPACT_ATOMS: atom_id res chain seq x y z
N HIS A 1 12.01 15.52 20.20
CA HIS A 1 12.01 14.56 19.10
C HIS A 1 12.02 13.08 19.56
N GLU A 2 12.36 12.78 20.80
CA GLU A 2 12.37 11.42 21.36
C GLU A 2 10.97 10.82 21.58
N GLY A 3 9.97 11.65 21.87
CA GLY A 3 8.58 11.18 22.11
C GLY A 3 7.86 10.58 20.88
N ASN A 4 8.37 10.81 19.67
CA ASN A 4 7.73 10.35 18.44
C ASN A 4 8.14 8.91 18.06
N LEU A 5 9.33 8.48 18.48
CA LEU A 5 9.86 7.14 18.25
C LEU A 5 9.14 6.08 19.10
N SER A 6 8.86 6.42 20.36
CA SER A 6 8.16 5.52 21.29
C SER A 6 6.73 5.24 20.83
N ALA A 7 6.00 6.27 20.37
CA ALA A 7 4.63 6.12 19.86
C ALA A 7 4.53 5.25 18.62
N VAL A 8 5.53 5.31 17.72
CA VAL A 8 5.57 4.46 16.51
C VAL A 8 5.86 3.02 16.90
N THR A 9 6.78 2.80 17.83
CA THR A 9 7.14 1.46 18.30
C THR A 9 5.98 0.81 19.05
N GLU A 10 5.30 1.55 19.94
CA GLU A 10 4.11 1.07 20.66
C GLU A 10 2.95 0.77 19.71
N SER A 11 2.68 1.62 18.72
CA SER A 11 1.63 1.37 17.73
C SER A 11 1.92 0.13 16.89
N MET A 12 3.18 -0.12 16.54
CA MET A 12 3.58 -1.33 15.82
C MET A 12 3.49 -2.59 16.67
N GLN A 13 3.72 -2.52 17.97
CA GLN A 13 3.54 -3.63 18.90
C GLN A 13 2.06 -3.99 19.09
N HIS A 14 1.17 -3.00 19.15
CA HIS A 14 -0.27 -3.22 19.24
C HIS A 14 -0.89 -3.86 17.98
N LEU A 15 -0.28 -3.68 16.80
CA LEU A 15 -0.72 -4.31 15.55
C LEU A 15 -0.59 -5.84 15.57
N HIS A 16 0.28 -6.39 16.44
CA HIS A 16 0.46 -7.84 16.58
C HIS A 16 -0.55 -8.50 17.54
N THR A 17 -1.25 -7.73 18.37
CA THR A 17 -2.07 -8.27 19.45
C THR A 17 -3.58 -8.30 19.17
N SER A 18 -4.08 -7.65 18.13
CA SER A 18 -5.53 -7.51 17.87
C SER A 18 -6.13 -8.43 16.80
N ALA A 19 -5.34 -9.26 16.14
CA ALA A 19 -5.83 -10.23 15.15
C ALA A 19 -6.23 -11.56 15.82
N GLY A 20 -7.42 -11.61 16.38
CA GLY A 20 -8.02 -12.83 16.89
C GLY A 20 -8.67 -13.66 15.79
N THR A 21 -7.89 -14.39 14.98
CA THR A 21 -8.33 -15.59 14.26
C THR A 21 -7.12 -16.48 14.01
N ALA A 22 -7.23 -17.73 14.47
CA ALA A 22 -6.13 -18.69 14.46
C ALA A 22 -5.84 -19.20 13.04
N TYR A 23 -4.86 -18.57 12.37
CA TYR A 23 -4.11 -19.21 11.31
C TYR A 23 -2.76 -19.67 11.89
N PRO A 24 -2.18 -20.80 11.39
CA PRO A 24 -0.89 -21.25 11.87
C PRO A 24 0.14 -20.12 11.60
N ALA A 25 0.69 -19.59 12.68
CA ALA A 25 1.61 -18.48 12.66
C ALA A 25 2.83 -18.84 11.78
N ALA A 26 2.97 -18.15 10.66
CA ALA A 26 4.29 -18.00 10.06
C ALA A 26 5.23 -17.43 11.13
N PRO A 27 6.52 -17.80 11.16
CA PRO A 27 7.43 -17.30 12.17
C PRO A 27 7.43 -15.77 12.14
N VAL A 28 6.75 -15.18 13.09
CA VAL A 28 6.79 -13.74 13.34
C VAL A 28 8.21 -13.49 13.80
N MET A 29 9.07 -13.00 12.91
CA MET A 29 10.33 -12.43 13.35
C MET A 29 9.96 -11.27 14.26
N SER A 30 10.25 -11.44 15.57
CA SER A 30 10.09 -10.41 16.57
C SER A 30 10.75 -9.13 16.07
N THR A 31 9.99 -8.06 15.89
CA THR A 31 10.53 -6.72 15.59
C THR A 31 11.21 -6.12 16.81
N ASP A 32 11.17 -6.80 17.96
CA ASP A 32 11.70 -6.35 19.23
C ASP A 32 13.21 -6.11 19.21
N SER A 33 13.93 -6.63 18.22
CA SER A 33 15.36 -6.43 18.03
C SER A 33 15.72 -5.39 16.95
N PHE A 34 14.73 -4.86 16.21
CA PHE A 34 15.02 -3.88 15.17
C PHE A 34 15.08 -2.47 15.75
N HIS A 35 16.23 -1.83 15.59
CA HIS A 35 16.43 -0.46 16.05
C HIS A 35 15.92 0.54 15.00
N TRP A 36 14.87 1.27 15.34
CA TRP A 36 14.26 2.29 14.48
C TRP A 36 15.10 3.57 14.46
N THR A 37 16.06 3.64 13.56
CA THR A 37 16.84 4.85 13.30
C THR A 37 16.03 5.87 12.49
N PRO A 38 16.44 7.16 12.45
CA PRO A 38 15.80 8.15 11.57
C PRO A 38 15.79 7.73 10.09
N GLU A 39 16.84 7.05 9.62
CA GLU A 39 16.94 6.54 8.26
C GLU A 39 15.93 5.40 8.02
N ALA A 40 15.80 4.48 8.96
CA ALA A 40 14.81 3.40 8.89
C ALA A 40 13.38 3.93 8.89
N LEU A 41 13.09 4.98 9.68
CA LEU A 41 11.79 5.65 9.67
C LEU A 41 11.53 6.40 8.37
N CYS A 42 12.56 7.02 7.79
CA CYS A 42 12.47 7.64 6.47
C CYS A 42 12.11 6.60 5.40
N ASP A 43 12.80 5.46 5.40
CA ASP A 43 12.50 4.35 4.49
C ASP A 43 11.09 3.80 4.67
N LEU A 44 10.66 3.59 5.93
CA LEU A 44 9.30 3.16 6.25
C LEU A 44 8.26 4.13 5.67
N ARG A 45 8.47 5.42 5.86
CA ARG A 45 7.57 6.45 5.32
C ARG A 45 7.49 6.39 3.79
N LEU A 46 8.64 6.32 3.11
CA LEU A 46 8.68 6.22 1.65
C LEU A 46 7.99 4.96 1.11
N GLU A 47 8.11 3.85 1.80
CA GLU A 47 7.44 2.62 1.44
C GLU A 47 5.92 2.68 1.71
N LEU A 48 5.50 3.33 2.82
CA LEU A 48 4.08 3.61 3.09
C LEU A 48 3.47 4.53 2.04
N GLU A 49 4.18 5.59 1.63
CA GLU A 49 3.72 6.48 0.57
C GLU A 49 3.45 5.71 -0.73
N LYS A 50 4.31 4.75 -1.09
CA LYS A 50 4.11 3.89 -2.26
C LYS A 50 2.88 2.97 -2.09
N LEU A 51 2.72 2.37 -0.89
CA LEU A 51 1.56 1.54 -0.59
C LEU A 51 0.26 2.34 -0.69
N ILE A 52 0.25 3.57 -0.17
CA ILE A 52 -0.91 4.47 -0.24
C ILE A 52 -1.27 4.78 -1.69
N VAL A 53 -0.28 5.17 -2.52
CA VAL A 53 -0.52 5.42 -3.95
C VAL A 53 -1.02 4.17 -4.64
N PHE A 54 -0.43 3.01 -4.36
CA PHE A 54 -0.83 1.73 -4.94
C PHE A 54 -2.28 1.38 -4.58
N ASP A 55 -2.64 1.42 -3.31
CA ASP A 55 -3.98 1.09 -2.84
C ASP A 55 -5.04 2.07 -3.36
N PHE A 56 -4.68 3.36 -3.42
CA PHE A 56 -5.56 4.38 -3.97
C PHE A 56 -5.85 4.13 -5.46
N LEU A 57 -4.82 3.82 -6.25
CA LEU A 57 -4.97 3.54 -7.67
C LEU A 57 -5.75 2.24 -7.93
N MET A 58 -5.37 1.16 -7.26
CA MET A 58 -6.02 -0.13 -7.43
C MET A 58 -7.39 -0.23 -6.75
N ARG A 59 -7.72 0.73 -5.89
CA ARG A 59 -8.91 0.70 -5.03
C ARG A 59 -9.07 -0.63 -4.31
N ASN A 60 -7.99 -1.10 -3.68
CA ASN A 60 -8.12 -2.29 -2.85
C ASN A 60 -9.09 -2.02 -1.71
N THR A 61 -10.23 -2.69 -1.73
CA THR A 61 -11.30 -2.49 -0.74
C THR A 61 -11.10 -3.31 0.52
N ASP A 62 -9.99 -4.02 0.65
CA ASP A 62 -9.66 -4.88 1.80
C ASP A 62 -8.20 -4.75 2.25
N ARG A 63 -7.62 -3.55 2.15
CA ARG A 63 -6.28 -3.29 2.69
C ARG A 63 -6.32 -3.14 4.19
N GLY A 64 -6.47 -4.26 4.91
CA GLY A 64 -6.26 -4.35 6.35
C GLY A 64 -4.78 -4.20 6.75
N LEU A 65 -4.52 -4.08 8.05
CA LEU A 65 -3.16 -4.07 8.59
C LEU A 65 -2.45 -5.43 8.44
N ASP A 66 -3.20 -6.49 8.25
CA ASP A 66 -2.76 -7.86 7.99
C ASP A 66 -2.40 -8.10 6.51
N ASN A 67 -2.84 -7.21 5.61
CA ASN A 67 -2.69 -7.36 4.16
C ASN A 67 -1.46 -6.62 3.59
N PHE A 68 -0.49 -6.32 4.43
CA PHE A 68 0.86 -5.96 4.01
C PHE A 68 1.90 -6.46 5.01
N LYS A 69 3.11 -6.69 4.55
CA LYS A 69 4.25 -7.16 5.37
C LYS A 69 5.34 -6.11 5.35
N ILE A 70 5.96 -5.91 6.52
CA ILE A 70 7.11 -5.02 6.67
C ILE A 70 8.35 -5.90 6.86
N LYS A 71 9.31 -5.75 5.97
CA LYS A 71 10.62 -6.39 6.07
C LYS A 71 11.62 -5.38 6.57
N CYS A 72 12.21 -5.66 7.73
CA CYS A 72 13.28 -4.86 8.33
C CYS A 72 14.63 -5.52 8.06
N ASN A 73 15.61 -4.73 7.62
CA ASN A 73 17.00 -5.12 7.46
C ASN A 73 17.87 -4.26 8.40
N PRO A 74 18.40 -4.81 9.49
CA PRO A 74 19.18 -4.02 10.46
C PRO A 74 20.56 -3.58 9.92
N LYS A 75 21.03 -4.20 8.83
CA LYS A 75 22.35 -3.92 8.23
C LYS A 75 22.21 -3.96 6.70
N PRO A 76 21.57 -2.95 6.07
CA PRO A 76 21.45 -2.92 4.61
C PRO A 76 22.83 -2.72 3.97
N ALA A 77 23.02 -3.37 2.82
CA ALA A 77 24.17 -3.09 1.99
C ALA A 77 24.09 -1.67 1.38
N PRO A 78 25.20 -1.10 0.90
CA PRO A 78 25.17 0.20 0.23
C PRO A 78 24.14 0.25 -0.88
N GLY A 79 23.21 1.21 -0.83
CA GLY A 79 22.09 1.36 -1.76
C GLY A 79 20.85 0.52 -1.45
N GLU A 80 20.89 -0.35 -0.45
CA GLU A 80 19.71 -1.04 0.06
C GLU A 80 18.97 -0.22 1.11
N ARG A 81 17.69 -0.56 1.35
CA ARG A 81 16.85 0.08 2.35
C ARG A 81 16.77 -0.72 3.64
N TYR A 82 16.68 0.00 4.76
CA TYR A 82 16.40 -0.58 6.09
C TYR A 82 15.01 -1.22 6.15
N VAL A 83 14.05 -0.65 5.43
CA VAL A 83 12.66 -1.10 5.47
C VAL A 83 12.14 -1.25 4.05
N LYS A 84 11.38 -2.35 3.82
CA LYS A 84 10.60 -2.58 2.60
C LYS A 84 9.20 -3.03 2.99
N ILE A 85 8.20 -2.61 2.24
CA ILE A 85 6.81 -3.07 2.39
C ILE A 85 6.44 -3.92 1.18
N GLY A 86 5.81 -5.07 1.45
CA GLY A 86 5.18 -5.92 0.45
C GLY A 86 3.67 -5.94 0.67
N ALA A 87 2.90 -5.47 -0.31
CA ALA A 87 1.45 -5.64 -0.33
C ALA A 87 1.12 -7.11 -0.64
N ILE A 88 0.24 -7.70 0.15
CA ILE A 88 -0.28 -9.06 -0.05
C ILE A 88 -1.80 -8.99 -0.10
N ASP A 89 -2.44 -10.05 -0.55
CA ASP A 89 -3.89 -10.17 -0.69
C ASP A 89 -4.53 -8.97 -1.39
N ASN A 90 -4.30 -8.90 -2.71
CA ASN A 90 -4.87 -7.85 -3.55
C ASN A 90 -6.14 -8.32 -4.31
N SER A 91 -6.78 -9.39 -3.84
CA SER A 91 -7.93 -10.04 -4.51
C SER A 91 -9.14 -9.12 -4.64
N LEU A 92 -9.31 -8.15 -3.74
CA LEU A 92 -10.39 -7.18 -3.77
C LEU A 92 -9.99 -5.82 -4.38
N SER A 93 -8.99 -5.83 -5.25
CA SER A 93 -8.59 -4.67 -6.07
C SER A 93 -9.39 -4.59 -7.36
N PHE A 94 -9.36 -3.42 -8.00
CA PHE A 94 -10.07 -3.14 -9.26
C PHE A 94 -11.58 -3.42 -9.17
N PRO A 95 -12.31 -2.82 -8.24
CA PRO A 95 -13.76 -2.99 -8.17
C PRO A 95 -14.41 -2.49 -9.46
N HIS A 96 -15.46 -3.16 -9.92
CA HIS A 96 -16.21 -2.79 -11.14
C HIS A 96 -17.36 -1.81 -10.86
N GLN A 97 -17.59 -1.49 -9.58
CA GLN A 97 -18.57 -0.53 -9.12
C GLN A 97 -17.97 0.31 -8.00
N HIS A 98 -18.38 1.56 -7.89
CA HIS A 98 -18.07 2.35 -6.70
C HIS A 98 -18.56 1.57 -5.47
N PRO A 99 -17.69 1.36 -4.47
CA PRO A 99 -18.16 0.85 -3.18
C PRO A 99 -19.22 1.84 -2.68
N GLN A 100 -20.47 1.43 -2.75
CA GLN A 100 -21.57 2.26 -2.27
C GLN A 100 -21.43 2.42 -0.76
N GLY A 101 -21.62 3.63 -0.27
CA GLY A 101 -21.32 4.20 1.04
C GLY A 101 -21.80 3.50 2.32
N LEU A 102 -22.10 2.20 2.26
CA LEU A 102 -22.36 1.34 3.42
C LEU A 102 -21.16 0.44 3.78
N ARG A 103 -20.11 0.46 2.97
CA ARG A 103 -18.85 -0.22 3.28
C ARG A 103 -17.81 0.84 3.54
N ASP A 104 -17.71 1.23 4.78
CA ASP A 104 -16.57 1.92 5.32
C ASP A 104 -15.43 0.91 5.33
N TYR A 105 -14.58 0.93 4.29
CA TYR A 105 -13.33 0.19 4.27
C TYR A 105 -12.19 1.16 4.51
N PRO A 106 -11.93 1.50 5.77
CA PRO A 106 -10.76 2.30 6.05
C PRO A 106 -9.55 1.45 5.68
N TYR A 107 -8.67 2.01 4.86
CA TYR A 107 -7.36 1.39 4.64
C TYR A 107 -6.65 1.21 5.99
N GLY A 108 -6.12 0.02 6.25
CA GLY A 108 -5.46 -0.28 7.52
C GLY A 108 -4.32 0.67 7.86
N TRP A 109 -3.61 1.17 6.86
CA TRP A 109 -2.55 2.15 7.07
C TRP A 109 -3.05 3.50 7.63
N LEU A 110 -4.36 3.82 7.56
CA LEU A 110 -4.94 5.00 8.20
C LEU A 110 -4.85 4.96 9.74
N PHE A 111 -4.70 3.78 10.31
CA PHE A 111 -4.51 3.61 11.76
C PHE A 111 -3.07 3.81 12.22
N LEU A 112 -2.14 4.02 11.30
CA LEU A 112 -0.75 4.33 11.62
C LEU A 112 -0.61 5.76 12.15
N PRO A 113 0.45 6.06 12.93
CA PRO A 113 0.66 7.40 13.46
C PRO A 113 0.69 8.48 12.38
N ALA A 114 0.05 9.63 12.65
CA ALA A 114 0.00 10.78 11.74
C ALA A 114 1.39 11.31 11.35
N SER A 115 2.41 11.07 12.16
CA SER A 115 3.81 11.37 11.81
C SER A 115 4.33 10.56 10.62
N LEU A 116 3.74 9.42 10.32
CA LEU A 116 4.09 8.58 9.17
C LEU A 116 3.21 8.87 7.95
N ILE A 117 1.90 9.00 8.13
CA ILE A 117 0.92 9.07 7.04
C ILE A 117 0.24 10.44 6.88
N GLY A 118 0.25 11.27 7.91
CA GLY A 118 -0.43 12.58 7.94
C GLY A 118 0.39 13.73 7.36
N GLN A 119 1.49 13.45 6.67
CA GLN A 119 2.37 14.44 6.06
C GLN A 119 2.16 14.48 4.55
N PRO A 120 2.42 15.61 3.88
CA PRO A 120 2.45 15.66 2.42
C PRO A 120 3.40 14.60 1.85
N PHE A 121 3.05 14.03 0.69
CA PHE A 121 3.96 13.11 0.00
C PHE A 121 5.34 13.74 -0.22
N SER A 122 6.37 12.93 -0.01
CA SER A 122 7.76 13.33 -0.24
C SER A 122 7.99 13.74 -1.71
N ASP A 123 8.97 14.60 -1.94
CA ASP A 123 9.35 14.98 -3.30
C ASP A 123 9.80 13.78 -4.13
N GLN A 124 10.41 12.77 -3.51
CA GLN A 124 10.78 11.52 -4.17
C GLN A 124 9.55 10.75 -4.66
N THR A 125 8.51 10.61 -3.85
CA THR A 125 7.26 9.95 -4.23
C THR A 125 6.55 10.75 -5.32
N ARG A 126 6.45 12.06 -5.16
CA ARG A 126 5.84 12.95 -6.17
C ARG A 126 6.56 12.87 -7.51
N ALA A 127 7.90 12.98 -7.52
CA ALA A 127 8.71 12.87 -8.73
C ALA A 127 8.60 11.50 -9.41
N THR A 128 8.36 10.44 -8.64
CA THR A 128 8.21 9.08 -9.17
C THR A 128 6.86 8.85 -9.84
N PHE A 129 5.78 9.35 -9.23
CA PHE A 129 4.42 9.00 -9.64
C PHE A 129 3.74 10.06 -10.49
N LEU A 130 3.86 11.36 -10.16
CA LEU A 130 3.11 12.42 -10.85
C LEU A 130 3.33 12.45 -12.36
N PRO A 131 4.56 12.32 -12.90
CA PRO A 131 4.74 12.34 -14.34
C PRO A 131 4.00 11.22 -15.08
N LYS A 132 3.86 10.07 -14.43
CA LYS A 132 3.12 8.92 -14.98
C LYS A 132 1.61 9.10 -14.84
N LEU A 133 1.17 9.54 -13.68
CA LEU A 133 -0.26 9.70 -13.39
C LEU A 133 -0.92 10.82 -14.22
N THR A 134 -0.13 11.79 -14.67
CA THR A 134 -0.61 12.90 -15.53
C THR A 134 -0.39 12.66 -17.02
N ASP A 135 0.19 11.53 -17.41
CA ASP A 135 0.48 11.22 -18.81
C ASP A 135 -0.59 10.30 -19.42
N PRO A 136 -1.41 10.79 -20.36
CA PRO A 136 -2.41 9.98 -21.04
C PRO A 136 -1.83 8.81 -21.84
N VAL A 137 -0.61 8.97 -22.38
CA VAL A 137 0.07 7.92 -23.17
C VAL A 137 0.48 6.78 -22.26
N TRP A 138 1.01 7.12 -21.08
CA TRP A 138 1.34 6.12 -20.06
C TRP A 138 0.10 5.33 -19.63
N TRP A 139 -1.04 6.02 -19.44
CA TRP A 139 -2.30 5.37 -19.06
C TRP A 139 -2.82 4.44 -20.15
N ALA A 140 -2.83 4.87 -21.41
CA ALA A 140 -3.25 4.04 -22.53
C ALA A 140 -2.43 2.74 -22.59
N GLY A 141 -1.10 2.85 -22.46
CA GLY A 141 -0.21 1.68 -22.44
C GLY A 141 -0.42 0.78 -21.22
N THR A 142 -0.69 1.37 -20.05
CA THR A 142 -0.95 0.64 -18.81
C THR A 142 -2.26 -0.15 -18.88
N ILE A 143 -3.34 0.47 -19.37
CA ILE A 143 -4.65 -0.19 -19.54
C ILE A 143 -4.55 -1.34 -20.53
N GLU A 144 -3.85 -1.14 -21.64
CA GLU A 144 -3.65 -2.21 -22.63
C GLU A 144 -2.81 -3.37 -22.05
N GLY A 145 -1.78 -3.04 -21.24
CA GLY A 145 -1.02 -4.05 -20.50
C GLY A 145 -1.88 -4.85 -19.52
N LEU A 146 -2.74 -4.17 -18.76
CA LEU A 146 -3.69 -4.81 -17.84
C LEU A 146 -4.71 -5.68 -18.60
N ARG A 147 -5.25 -5.19 -19.72
CA ARG A 147 -6.17 -5.95 -20.57
C ARG A 147 -5.55 -7.26 -21.02
N ARG A 148 -4.31 -7.22 -21.50
CA ARG A 148 -3.58 -8.40 -21.96
C ARG A 148 -3.37 -9.41 -20.83
N ILE A 149 -3.16 -8.97 -19.59
CA ILE A 149 -3.01 -9.85 -18.43
C ILE A 149 -4.38 -10.44 -18.06
N PHE A 150 -5.41 -9.61 -17.92
CA PHE A 150 -6.75 -10.05 -17.49
C PHE A 150 -7.40 -10.97 -18.52
N SER A 151 -7.16 -10.75 -19.82
CA SER A 151 -7.70 -11.60 -20.89
C SER A 151 -7.14 -13.02 -20.92
N GLN A 152 -6.12 -13.32 -20.09
CA GLN A 152 -5.64 -14.70 -19.92
C GLN A 152 -6.55 -15.54 -19.01
N ASP A 153 -7.42 -14.90 -18.22
CA ASP A 153 -8.42 -15.59 -17.43
C ASP A 153 -9.56 -16.10 -18.33
N VAL A 154 -9.94 -17.34 -18.16
CA VAL A 154 -11.04 -17.98 -18.91
C VAL A 154 -12.41 -17.33 -18.63
N HIS A 155 -12.53 -16.63 -17.52
CA HIS A 155 -13.72 -15.89 -17.12
C HIS A 155 -13.61 -14.38 -17.42
N PHE A 156 -12.63 -13.97 -18.21
CA PHE A 156 -12.47 -12.57 -18.58
C PHE A 156 -13.74 -12.02 -19.24
N HIS A 157 -14.19 -10.87 -18.77
CA HIS A 157 -15.36 -10.19 -19.29
C HIS A 157 -15.03 -8.74 -19.67
N GLU A 158 -14.98 -8.45 -20.95
CA GLU A 158 -14.56 -7.14 -21.49
C GLU A 158 -15.33 -5.96 -20.88
N ARG A 159 -16.66 -6.06 -20.76
CA ARG A 159 -17.47 -4.98 -20.17
C ARG A 159 -17.13 -4.73 -18.69
N GLN A 160 -16.86 -5.79 -17.94
CA GLN A 160 -16.45 -5.66 -16.54
C GLN A 160 -15.07 -5.00 -16.44
N PHE A 161 -14.13 -5.43 -17.27
CA PHE A 161 -12.81 -4.80 -17.35
C PHE A 161 -12.93 -3.31 -17.69
N GLN A 162 -13.74 -2.94 -18.67
CA GLN A 162 -13.95 -1.53 -19.02
C GLN A 162 -14.48 -0.73 -17.82
N ASN A 163 -15.50 -1.23 -17.13
CA ASN A 163 -16.03 -0.58 -15.93
C ASN A 163 -14.96 -0.40 -14.84
N GLN A 164 -14.07 -1.37 -14.67
CA GLN A 164 -12.95 -1.29 -13.72
C GLN A 164 -11.97 -0.19 -14.13
N MET A 165 -11.65 -0.08 -15.42
CA MET A 165 -10.73 0.94 -15.94
C MET A 165 -11.35 2.35 -15.90
N ASP A 166 -12.62 2.48 -16.21
CA ASP A 166 -13.36 3.75 -16.10
C ASP A 166 -13.35 4.25 -14.64
N LEU A 167 -13.52 3.33 -13.69
CA LEU A 167 -13.46 3.64 -12.28
C LEU A 167 -12.04 4.06 -11.85
N LEU A 168 -11.02 3.36 -12.32
CA LEU A 168 -9.63 3.71 -12.10
C LEU A 168 -9.31 5.12 -12.61
N LEU A 169 -9.69 5.42 -13.85
CA LEU A 169 -9.43 6.72 -14.47
C LEU A 169 -10.22 7.86 -13.82
N SER A 170 -11.41 7.58 -13.28
CA SER A 170 -12.21 8.60 -12.58
C SER A 170 -11.50 9.22 -11.37
N LEU A 171 -10.50 8.52 -10.81
CA LEU A 171 -9.70 9.00 -9.67
C LEU A 171 -8.62 10.01 -10.05
N ILE A 172 -8.25 10.06 -11.32
CA ILE A 172 -7.08 10.80 -11.80
C ILE A 172 -7.51 12.17 -12.33
N HIS A 173 -8.78 12.32 -12.64
CA HIS A 173 -9.37 13.54 -13.19
C HIS A 173 -10.02 14.45 -12.12
N ILE A 174 -9.62 14.28 -10.84
CA ILE A 174 -10.05 15.18 -9.75
C ILE A 174 -9.07 16.35 -9.62
#